data_924433f9ff4540133bb32fa2457b2abb
#
_entry.id   924433f9ff4540133bb32fa2457b2abb
#
_cell.length_a   1.000
_cell.length_b   1.000
_cell.length_c   1.000
_cell.angle_alpha   90.00
_cell.angle_beta   90.00
_cell.angle_gamma   90.00
#
_symmetry.space_group_name_H-M   'P 1'
#
loop_
_entity.id
_entity.type
_entity.pdbx_description
1 polymer ?
#
loop_
_entity_poly.entity_id
_entity_poly.type
_entity_poly.pdbx_seq_one_letter_code
_entity_poly.pdbx_strand_id
1 'polypeptide(L)'
;MTINYSAAVLKARREAIRWHLLAAVDLSRPVGIYTEALLPIVQSVYPDATHQEIRRELDYLEAREMVAIARDPVDRWFVDLTRTGIEFVEYTIDAQPGIARPRITQG
;
A
#
# COMPACT_ATOMS: atom_id res chain seq x y z
N MET A 1 7.60 -30.40 14.78
CA MET A 1 7.55 -28.93 14.89
C MET A 1 6.61 -28.38 13.84
N THR A 2 5.63 -27.62 14.27
CA THR A 2 4.64 -27.07 13.35
C THR A 2 5.15 -25.72 12.84
N ILE A 3 5.33 -25.61 11.53
CA ILE A 3 5.70 -24.34 10.90
C ILE A 3 4.40 -23.57 10.67
N ASN A 4 4.33 -22.34 11.18
CA ASN A 4 3.17 -21.51 11.01
C ASN A 4 3.25 -20.75 9.68
N TYR A 5 3.04 -21.46 8.57
CA TYR A 5 3.04 -20.86 7.25
C TYR A 5 1.98 -19.77 7.11
N SER A 6 0.83 -19.95 7.80
CA SER A 6 -0.26 -18.98 7.71
C SER A 6 0.15 -17.60 8.21
N ALA A 7 0.85 -17.53 9.35
CA ALA A 7 1.31 -16.25 9.90
C ALA A 7 2.35 -15.60 8.99
N ALA A 8 3.30 -16.39 8.48
CA ALA A 8 4.34 -15.88 7.58
C ALA A 8 3.75 -15.39 6.25
N VAL A 9 2.81 -16.16 5.69
CA VAL A 9 2.14 -15.82 4.44
C VAL A 9 1.31 -14.56 4.61
N LEU A 10 0.56 -14.44 5.71
CA LEU A 10 -0.27 -13.26 5.98
C LEU A 10 0.58 -12.01 6.18
N LYS A 11 1.73 -12.15 6.85
CA LYS A 11 2.67 -11.03 7.00
C LYS A 11 3.20 -10.59 5.65
N ALA A 12 3.64 -11.53 4.82
CA ALA A 12 4.15 -11.23 3.49
C ALA A 12 3.09 -10.57 2.62
N ARG A 13 1.85 -11.02 2.71
CA ARG A 13 0.72 -10.44 1.99
C ARG A 13 0.49 -8.99 2.41
N ARG A 14 0.46 -8.70 3.72
CA ARG A 14 0.27 -7.32 4.20
C ARG A 14 1.35 -6.40 3.67
N GLU A 15 2.61 -6.84 3.75
CA GLU A 15 3.75 -6.04 3.31
C GLU A 15 3.73 -5.80 1.81
N ALA A 16 3.32 -6.80 1.03
CA ALA A 16 3.18 -6.67 -0.42
C ALA A 16 2.04 -5.74 -0.81
N ILE A 17 0.89 -5.84 -0.14
CA ILE A 17 -0.25 -4.97 -0.42
C ILE A 17 0.11 -3.52 -0.13
N ARG A 18 0.82 -3.24 0.96
CA ARG A 18 1.28 -1.89 1.28
C ARG A 18 2.13 -1.30 0.15
N TRP A 19 3.04 -2.10 -0.39
CA TRP A 19 3.83 -1.65 -1.53
C TRP A 19 2.97 -1.41 -2.78
N HIS A 20 2.08 -2.34 -3.09
CA HIS A 20 1.19 -2.19 -4.26
C HIS A 20 0.31 -0.95 -4.15
N LEU A 21 -0.18 -0.63 -2.95
CA LEU A 21 -0.96 0.58 -2.73
C LEU A 21 -0.12 1.83 -2.97
N LEU A 22 1.08 1.89 -2.42
CA LEU A 22 1.96 3.04 -2.65
C LEU A 22 2.29 3.23 -4.13
N ALA A 23 2.61 2.15 -4.82
CA ALA A 23 2.94 2.20 -6.24
C ALA A 23 1.74 2.65 -7.08
N ALA A 24 0.53 2.19 -6.75
CA ALA A 24 -0.69 2.57 -7.46
C ALA A 24 -1.03 4.04 -7.24
N VAL A 25 -0.90 4.53 -5.99
CA VAL A 25 -1.13 5.95 -5.69
C VAL A 25 -0.10 6.82 -6.41
N ASP A 26 1.14 6.36 -6.48
CA ASP A 26 2.18 7.06 -7.24
C ASP A 26 1.81 7.22 -8.71
N LEU A 27 1.27 6.18 -9.33
CA LEU A 27 0.85 6.23 -10.73
C LEU A 27 -0.29 7.22 -10.98
N SER A 28 -1.10 7.53 -9.97
CA SER A 28 -2.21 8.47 -10.10
C SER A 28 -1.82 9.93 -9.86
N ARG A 29 -0.58 10.18 -9.47
CA ARG A 29 -0.11 11.56 -9.23
C ARG A 29 -0.20 12.43 -10.49
N PRO A 30 -0.47 13.71 -10.34
CA PRO A 30 -0.65 14.45 -9.06
C PRO A 30 -2.07 14.44 -8.51
N VAL A 31 -3.00 13.73 -9.12
CA VAL A 31 -4.43 13.83 -8.79
C VAL A 31 -4.81 13.07 -7.51
N GLY A 32 -4.25 11.89 -7.29
CA GLY A 32 -4.69 10.98 -6.22
C GLY A 32 -5.73 9.98 -6.74
N ILE A 33 -6.24 9.12 -5.85
CA ILE A 33 -7.05 7.98 -6.27
C ILE A 33 -8.01 7.56 -5.14
N TYR A 34 -9.24 7.19 -5.50
CA TYR A 34 -10.20 6.60 -4.56
C TYR A 34 -9.91 5.12 -4.33
N THR A 35 -10.25 4.61 -3.15
CA THR A 35 -10.06 3.20 -2.81
C THR A 35 -10.84 2.27 -3.75
N GLU A 36 -11.96 2.72 -4.32
CA GLU A 36 -12.71 1.95 -5.31
C GLU A 36 -11.87 1.61 -6.54
N ALA A 37 -10.93 2.48 -6.90
CA ALA A 37 -10.01 2.24 -8.02
C ALA A 37 -8.76 1.47 -7.57
N LEU A 38 -8.37 1.56 -6.30
CA LEU A 38 -7.24 0.80 -5.77
C LEU A 38 -7.57 -0.69 -5.65
N LEU A 39 -8.80 -1.03 -5.31
CA LEU A 39 -9.19 -2.42 -5.09
C LEU A 39 -8.92 -3.32 -6.30
N PRO A 40 -9.35 -2.98 -7.53
CA PRO A 40 -9.06 -3.84 -8.67
C PRO A 40 -7.56 -4.01 -8.94
N ILE A 41 -6.77 -2.99 -8.64
CA ILE A 41 -5.32 -3.07 -8.81
C ILE A 41 -4.73 -4.11 -7.87
N VAL A 42 -5.11 -4.09 -6.60
CA VAL A 42 -4.65 -5.09 -5.64
C VAL A 42 -5.20 -6.47 -5.99
N GLN A 43 -6.44 -6.55 -6.47
CA GLN A 43 -7.06 -7.81 -6.86
C GLN A 43 -6.38 -8.44 -8.08
N SER A 44 -5.64 -7.67 -8.86
CA SER A 44 -4.85 -8.25 -9.96
C SER A 44 -3.74 -9.17 -9.44
N VAL A 45 -3.31 -8.99 -8.20
CA VAL A 45 -2.29 -9.80 -7.53
C VAL A 45 -2.93 -10.73 -6.50
N TYR A 46 -3.88 -10.24 -5.73
CA TYR A 46 -4.61 -10.97 -4.70
C TYR A 46 -6.11 -10.92 -5.01
N PRO A 47 -6.63 -11.86 -5.81
CA PRO A 47 -8.01 -11.79 -6.28
C PRO A 47 -9.07 -11.77 -5.18
N ASP A 48 -8.75 -12.26 -4.00
CA ASP A 48 -9.64 -12.28 -2.84
C ASP A 48 -9.54 -11.05 -1.94
N ALA A 49 -8.76 -10.04 -2.33
CA ALA A 49 -8.63 -8.83 -1.54
C ALA A 49 -9.96 -8.09 -1.43
N THR A 50 -10.22 -7.52 -0.26
CA THR A 50 -11.45 -6.80 0.04
C THR A 50 -11.18 -5.33 0.34
N HIS A 51 -12.21 -4.49 0.27
CA HIS A 51 -12.10 -3.08 0.69
C HIS A 51 -11.62 -2.95 2.13
N GLN A 52 -12.09 -3.83 3.02
CA GLN A 52 -11.67 -3.80 4.42
C GLN A 52 -10.18 -4.04 4.55
N GLU A 53 -9.64 -4.98 3.80
CA GLU A 53 -8.20 -5.24 3.79
C GLU A 53 -7.41 -4.04 3.26
N ILE A 54 -7.88 -3.44 2.15
CA ILE A 54 -7.25 -2.25 1.56
C ILE A 54 -7.22 -1.11 2.58
N ARG A 55 -8.34 -0.85 3.24
CA ARG A 55 -8.44 0.25 4.22
C ARG A 55 -7.55 0.01 5.42
N ARG A 56 -7.44 -1.22 5.89
CA ARG A 56 -6.54 -1.55 6.99
C ARG A 56 -5.08 -1.26 6.64
N GLU A 57 -4.67 -1.60 5.43
CA GLU A 57 -3.29 -1.33 5.01
C GLU A 57 -3.05 0.15 4.70
N LEU A 58 -4.07 0.86 4.23
CA LEU A 58 -4.00 2.32 4.08
C LEU A 58 -3.88 3.02 5.44
N ASP A 59 -4.58 2.54 6.47
CA ASP A 59 -4.42 3.05 7.83
C ASP A 59 -2.98 2.89 8.32
N TYR A 60 -2.36 1.74 8.03
CA TYR A 60 -0.96 1.51 8.35
C TYR A 60 -0.06 2.55 7.67
N LEU A 61 -0.28 2.79 6.38
CA LEU A 61 0.52 3.75 5.60
C LEU A 61 0.27 5.18 6.06
N GLU A 62 -0.95 5.51 6.44
CA GLU A 62 -1.27 6.84 6.98
C GLU A 62 -0.55 7.06 8.31
N ALA A 63 -0.55 6.06 9.19
CA ALA A 63 0.16 6.12 10.46
C ALA A 63 1.66 6.28 10.27
N ARG A 64 2.21 5.79 9.16
CA ARG A 64 3.62 5.98 8.79
C ARG A 64 3.85 7.27 8.03
N GLU A 65 2.82 8.09 7.86
CA GLU A 65 2.89 9.37 7.16
C GLU A 65 3.32 9.25 5.68
N MET A 66 3.00 8.12 5.06
CA MET A 66 3.32 7.89 3.65
C MET A 66 2.18 8.25 2.72
N VAL A 67 0.94 8.23 3.22
CA VAL A 67 -0.24 8.65 2.47
C VAL A 67 -1.06 9.63 3.29
N ALA A 68 -1.81 10.48 2.60
CA ALA A 68 -2.82 11.35 3.17
C ALA A 68 -4.18 10.88 2.66
N ILE A 69 -5.13 10.70 3.56
CA ILE A 69 -6.45 10.17 3.23
C ILE A 69 -7.51 11.22 3.54
N ALA A 70 -8.25 11.63 2.51
CA ALA A 70 -9.42 12.49 2.67
C ALA A 70 -10.66 11.60 2.67
N ARG A 71 -11.45 11.68 3.75
CA ARG A 71 -12.66 10.91 3.93
C ARG A 71 -13.86 11.82 3.77
N ASP A 72 -14.76 11.49 2.84
CA ASP A 72 -15.93 12.32 2.60
C ASP A 72 -17.15 11.88 3.48
N PRO A 73 -18.26 12.63 3.46
CA PRO A 73 -19.41 12.30 4.31
C PRO A 73 -20.07 10.95 4.02
N VAL A 74 -19.86 10.37 2.84
CA VAL A 74 -20.37 9.04 2.50
C VAL A 74 -19.28 7.96 2.65
N ASP A 75 -18.24 8.30 3.40
CA ASP A 75 -17.14 7.39 3.76
C ASP A 75 -16.37 6.86 2.54
N ARG A 76 -16.22 7.66 1.49
CA ARG A 76 -15.27 7.36 0.44
C ARG A 76 -13.90 7.90 0.84
N TRP A 77 -12.88 7.14 0.55
CA TRP A 77 -11.49 7.50 0.88
C TRP A 77 -10.74 7.87 -0.38
N PHE A 78 -10.25 9.09 -0.40
CA PHE A 78 -9.39 9.61 -1.48
C PHE A 78 -7.96 9.68 -0.98
N VAL A 79 -7.03 9.06 -1.70
CA VAL A 79 -5.67 8.80 -1.23
C VAL A 79 -4.66 9.53 -2.10
N ASP A 80 -3.76 10.24 -1.45
CA ASP A 80 -2.59 10.88 -2.06
C ASP A 80 -1.33 10.41 -1.37
N LEU A 81 -0.19 10.44 -2.08
CA LEU A 81 1.10 10.28 -1.42
C LEU A 81 1.48 11.57 -0.69
N THR A 82 2.07 11.41 0.49
CA THR A 82 2.79 12.49 1.16
C THR A 82 4.17 12.64 0.52
N ARG A 83 4.91 13.68 0.92
CA ARG A 83 6.30 13.82 0.52
C ARG A 83 7.13 12.58 0.87
N THR A 84 6.96 12.07 2.10
CA THR A 84 7.66 10.86 2.53
C THR A 84 7.28 9.66 1.67
N GLY A 85 6.00 9.51 1.33
CA GLY A 85 5.55 8.44 0.44
C GLY A 85 6.19 8.54 -0.95
N ILE A 86 6.27 9.74 -1.50
CA ILE A 86 6.93 9.98 -2.79
C ILE A 86 8.40 9.59 -2.72
N GLU A 87 9.11 10.06 -1.70
CA GLU A 87 10.53 9.74 -1.52
C GLU A 87 10.75 8.24 -1.35
N PHE A 88 9.83 7.56 -0.69
CA PHE A 88 9.91 6.11 -0.50
C PHE A 88 9.74 5.37 -1.82
N VAL A 89 8.72 5.70 -2.63
CA VAL A 89 8.49 5.02 -3.92
C VAL A 89 9.56 5.38 -4.95
N GLU A 90 10.22 6.53 -4.81
CA GLU A 90 11.29 6.95 -5.70
C GLU A 90 12.66 6.46 -5.23
N TYR A 91 12.72 5.69 -4.15
CA TYR A 91 13.96 5.16 -3.58
C TYR A 91 14.92 6.25 -3.10
N THR A 92 14.41 7.43 -2.76
CA THR A 92 15.21 8.53 -2.22
C THR A 92 15.56 8.30 -0.76
N ILE A 93 14.69 7.60 -0.04
CA ILE A 93 14.94 7.21 1.36
C ILE A 93 15.04 5.68 1.45
N ASP A 94 15.63 5.19 2.54
CA ASP A 94 15.87 3.76 2.74
C ASP A 94 14.58 2.97 2.86
N ALA A 95 14.66 1.67 2.54
CA ALA A 95 13.58 0.74 2.77
C ALA A 95 13.23 0.70 4.25
N GLN A 96 11.95 0.53 4.56
CA GLN A 96 11.45 0.46 5.92
C GLN A 96 10.87 -0.93 6.17
N PRO A 97 11.07 -1.49 7.39
CA PRO A 97 10.38 -2.73 7.77
C PRO A 97 8.86 -2.57 7.64
N GLY A 98 8.19 -3.62 7.26
CA GLY A 98 6.73 -3.64 7.15
C GLY A 98 6.19 -3.32 5.77
N ILE A 99 7.03 -2.91 4.82
CA ILE A 99 6.63 -2.64 3.43
C ILE A 99 7.59 -3.36 2.50
N ALA A 100 7.04 -4.22 1.64
CA ALA A 100 7.85 -5.04 0.73
C ALA A 100 8.24 -4.26 -0.52
N ARG A 101 9.03 -3.22 -0.35
CA ARG A 101 9.58 -2.46 -1.48
C ARG A 101 10.58 -3.33 -2.23
N PRO A 102 10.38 -3.56 -3.55
CA PRO A 102 11.32 -4.36 -4.32
C PRO A 102 12.73 -3.78 -4.26
N ARG A 103 13.71 -4.67 -4.25
CA ARG A 103 15.10 -4.21 -4.35
C ARG A 103 15.38 -3.80 -5.78
N ILE A 104 16.09 -2.67 -5.94
CA ILE A 104 16.62 -2.30 -7.23
C ILE A 104 17.86 -3.13 -7.44
N THR A 105 17.84 -3.97 -8.50
CA THR A 105 19.01 -4.72 -8.90
C THR A 105 19.70 -3.95 -10.00
N GLN A 106 20.93 -3.54 -9.75
CA GLN A 106 21.77 -2.98 -10.80
C GLN A 106 22.51 -4.14 -11.45
N GLY A 107 22.13 -4.41 -12.66
CA GLY A 107 22.77 -5.46 -13.45
C GLY A 107 24.18 -5.13 -13.84
#